data_c3f5bf80c9ea3c040daa54e1ffe74e4e
#
_entry.id   c3f5bf80c9ea3c040daa54e1ffe74e4e
#
_cell.length_a   1.000
_cell.length_b   1.000
_cell.length_c   1.000
_cell.angle_alpha   90.00
_cell.angle_beta   90.00
_cell.angle_gamma   90.00
#
_symmetry.space_group_name_H-M   'P 1'
#
loop_
_entity.id
_entity.type
_entity.pdbx_description
1 polymer ?
#
loop_
_entity_poly.entity_id
_entity_poly.type
_entity_poly.pdbx_seq_one_letter_code
_entity_poly.pdbx_strand_id
1 'polypeptide(L)'
;PKQAIYGWRGGDNIQFLKLLDNQSNFQVESEIFTPGTNYRSLNCIVDFNDDFFKFINHKINTIKSNKTFNFTQESKKTGGYVEIKVVDKLKNKEQRNISFVNQAIKTLIQINNSGFNWGEIAILTRTRKEVVSIANALSKENIPFVSSESLSVSESKSVNFLITLIRSIIDQSDMFQRKEVLEFLWQINFEKEDYQDLMFENLDKDQSQSTFFKEINKSFGYSFNPEIFSKVSLYEAIEYAIKSFRLKGEIDAYLIAFLDDVFEFSTNQNQNLAAYISYWEERGSEIIIPMPEGKNCVIINTIHKSKGLEFSNVILPFLEDPLISLKNYHKVWYPINNGSDNNFNWGWVNFSEKLKLLGDKGDNFYKDKI
;
A
#
# COMPACT_ATOMS: atom_id res chain seq x y z
N PRO A 1 -23.91 -6.63 2.12
CA PRO A 1 -23.60 -5.47 1.24
C PRO A 1 -22.70 -4.44 1.93
N LYS A 2 -22.92 -4.12 3.23
CA LYS A 2 -22.15 -3.08 3.97
C LYS A 2 -20.62 -3.31 4.01
N GLN A 3 -20.16 -4.55 3.79
CA GLN A 3 -18.74 -4.92 3.77
C GLN A 3 -18.22 -5.26 2.37
N ALA A 4 -18.92 -4.86 1.31
CA ALA A 4 -18.53 -5.12 -0.08
C ALA A 4 -17.42 -4.16 -0.54
N ILE A 5 -16.20 -4.36 -0.06
CA ILE A 5 -15.03 -3.51 -0.38
C ILE A 5 -14.12 -4.12 -1.45
N TYR A 6 -14.47 -5.29 -2.00
CA TYR A 6 -13.69 -6.00 -3.02
C TYR A 6 -14.32 -5.96 -4.42
N GLY A 7 -15.05 -4.89 -4.76
CA GLY A 7 -15.63 -4.72 -6.11
C GLY A 7 -14.59 -4.82 -7.23
N TRP A 8 -13.38 -4.36 -7.00
CA TRP A 8 -12.25 -4.43 -7.93
C TRP A 8 -11.70 -5.86 -8.17
N ARG A 9 -12.06 -6.83 -7.30
CA ARG A 9 -11.76 -8.26 -7.48
C ARG A 9 -12.95 -9.06 -8.02
N GLY A 10 -13.94 -8.41 -8.64
CA GLY A 10 -15.14 -9.07 -9.17
C GLY A 10 -16.23 -9.34 -8.13
N GLY A 11 -16.11 -8.75 -6.92
CA GLY A 11 -17.19 -8.80 -5.93
C GLY A 11 -18.39 -7.97 -6.40
N ASP A 12 -19.51 -8.64 -6.73
CA ASP A 12 -20.73 -8.00 -7.19
C ASP A 12 -21.75 -7.89 -6.05
N ASN A 13 -21.91 -6.67 -5.52
CA ASN A 13 -22.93 -6.38 -4.53
C ASN A 13 -24.34 -6.28 -5.14
N ILE A 14 -24.45 -6.15 -6.48
CA ILE A 14 -25.74 -6.07 -7.17
C ILE A 14 -26.47 -7.41 -7.08
N GLN A 15 -25.77 -8.54 -7.16
CA GLN A 15 -26.36 -9.86 -6.96
C GLN A 15 -27.07 -9.98 -5.61
N PHE A 16 -26.42 -9.47 -4.56
CA PHE A 16 -27.00 -9.48 -3.22
C PHE A 16 -28.26 -8.59 -3.13
N LEU A 17 -28.25 -7.44 -3.80
CA LEU A 17 -29.41 -6.55 -3.86
C LEU A 17 -30.57 -7.19 -4.61
N LYS A 18 -30.30 -7.91 -5.72
CA LYS A 18 -31.31 -8.68 -6.44
C LYS A 18 -31.95 -9.77 -5.59
N LEU A 19 -31.16 -10.44 -4.74
CA LEU A 19 -31.70 -11.41 -3.78
C LEU A 19 -32.65 -10.77 -2.77
N LEU A 20 -32.34 -9.55 -2.29
CA LEU A 20 -33.24 -8.80 -1.40
C LEU A 20 -34.55 -8.37 -2.08
N ASP A 21 -34.53 -8.19 -3.38
CA ASP A 21 -35.72 -7.83 -4.19
C ASP A 21 -36.51 -9.07 -4.67
N ASN A 22 -36.27 -10.27 -4.10
CA ASN A 22 -36.83 -11.55 -4.53
C ASN A 22 -36.57 -11.90 -6.01
N GLN A 23 -35.55 -11.28 -6.63
CA GLN A 23 -35.06 -11.61 -7.97
C GLN A 23 -34.01 -12.71 -7.89
N SER A 24 -34.32 -13.80 -7.24
CA SER A 24 -33.46 -14.96 -7.08
C SER A 24 -33.56 -15.85 -8.32
N ASN A 25 -32.43 -16.28 -8.85
CA ASN A 25 -32.39 -17.36 -9.86
C ASN A 25 -32.55 -18.75 -9.22
N PHE A 26 -32.71 -18.82 -7.90
CA PHE A 26 -32.91 -20.07 -7.17
C PHE A 26 -34.41 -20.36 -7.04
N GLN A 27 -34.83 -21.53 -7.49
CA GLN A 27 -36.22 -22.01 -7.39
C GLN A 27 -36.52 -22.61 -5.99
N VAL A 28 -36.05 -21.93 -4.94
CA VAL A 28 -36.24 -22.37 -3.54
C VAL A 28 -36.92 -21.26 -2.75
N GLU A 29 -37.85 -21.59 -1.92
CA GLU A 29 -38.43 -20.64 -0.95
C GLU A 29 -37.31 -20.11 -0.06
N SER A 30 -37.18 -18.78 0.00
CA SER A 30 -36.14 -18.12 0.77
C SER A 30 -36.74 -17.15 1.79
N GLU A 31 -36.26 -17.22 3.02
CA GLU A 31 -36.58 -16.27 4.08
C GLU A 31 -35.43 -15.29 4.27
N ILE A 32 -35.74 -13.98 4.33
CA ILE A 32 -34.75 -12.96 4.59
C ILE A 32 -34.64 -12.73 6.09
N PHE A 33 -33.55 -13.22 6.68
CA PHE A 33 -33.20 -12.92 8.05
C PHE A 33 -32.26 -11.72 8.14
N THR A 34 -32.68 -10.65 8.84
CA THR A 34 -31.88 -9.44 9.05
C THR A 34 -31.48 -9.36 10.52
N PRO A 35 -30.23 -9.76 10.88
CA PRO A 35 -29.75 -9.57 12.24
C PRO A 35 -29.56 -8.08 12.51
N GLY A 36 -30.41 -7.48 13.32
CA GLY A 36 -30.37 -6.06 13.69
C GLY A 36 -29.30 -5.74 14.74
N THR A 37 -28.77 -6.73 15.45
CA THR A 37 -27.86 -6.51 16.59
C THR A 37 -26.41 -6.53 16.19
N ASN A 38 -25.70 -5.48 16.57
CA ASN A 38 -24.24 -5.39 16.49
C ASN A 38 -23.62 -5.87 17.81
N TYR A 39 -22.90 -7.00 17.75
CA TYR A 39 -22.26 -7.60 18.93
C TYR A 39 -20.81 -7.14 19.14
N ARG A 40 -20.22 -6.48 18.15
CA ARG A 40 -18.82 -6.03 18.16
C ARG A 40 -18.66 -4.68 18.86
N SER A 41 -19.37 -3.67 18.37
CA SER A 41 -19.15 -2.28 18.74
C SER A 41 -20.07 -1.83 19.88
N LEU A 42 -19.58 -0.89 20.69
CA LEU A 42 -20.35 -0.22 21.73
C LEU A 42 -21.39 0.73 21.11
N ASN A 43 -22.48 1.03 21.85
CA ASN A 43 -23.63 1.74 21.31
C ASN A 43 -23.27 3.14 20.76
N CYS A 44 -22.39 3.92 21.42
CA CYS A 44 -21.99 5.22 20.94
C CYS A 44 -21.38 5.18 19.51
N ILE A 45 -20.62 4.11 19.18
CA ILE A 45 -20.04 3.92 17.85
C ILE A 45 -21.12 3.49 16.84
N VAL A 46 -22.05 2.65 17.26
CA VAL A 46 -23.16 2.17 16.41
C VAL A 46 -24.08 3.34 16.08
N ASP A 47 -24.49 4.13 17.08
CA ASP A 47 -25.38 5.28 16.92
C ASP A 47 -24.75 6.33 16.01
N PHE A 48 -23.46 6.64 16.22
CA PHE A 48 -22.72 7.56 15.34
C PHE A 48 -22.71 7.08 13.88
N ASN A 49 -22.42 5.80 13.65
CA ASN A 49 -22.43 5.25 12.31
C ASN A 49 -23.82 5.28 11.67
N ASP A 50 -24.86 4.94 12.42
CA ASP A 50 -26.23 4.96 11.93
C ASP A 50 -26.66 6.40 11.54
N ASP A 51 -26.36 7.38 12.35
CA ASP A 51 -26.70 8.77 12.08
C ASP A 51 -25.90 9.32 10.89
N PHE A 52 -24.60 9.00 10.81
CA PHE A 52 -23.77 9.37 9.69
C PHE A 52 -24.28 8.79 8.37
N PHE A 53 -24.58 7.49 8.33
CA PHE A 53 -25.07 6.86 7.10
C PHE A 53 -26.51 7.25 6.76
N LYS A 54 -27.36 7.54 7.73
CA LYS A 54 -28.70 8.14 7.47
C LYS A 54 -28.55 9.52 6.82
N PHE A 55 -27.65 10.36 7.33
CA PHE A 55 -27.36 11.67 6.74
C PHE A 55 -26.84 11.57 5.32
N ILE A 56 -25.84 10.70 5.06
CA ILE A 56 -25.28 10.47 3.72
C ILE A 56 -26.36 9.95 2.77
N ASN A 57 -27.16 8.97 3.21
CA ASN A 57 -28.24 8.39 2.40
C ASN A 57 -29.29 9.43 2.03
N HIS A 58 -29.67 10.32 2.95
CA HIS A 58 -30.56 11.42 2.66
C HIS A 58 -29.97 12.35 1.58
N LYS A 59 -28.70 12.70 1.65
CA LYS A 59 -28.01 13.53 0.65
C LYS A 59 -27.92 12.85 -0.71
N ILE A 60 -27.59 11.55 -0.76
CA ILE A 60 -27.49 10.79 -2.02
C ILE A 60 -28.87 10.65 -2.67
N ASN A 61 -29.92 10.35 -1.91
CA ASN A 61 -31.29 10.21 -2.43
C ASN A 61 -31.85 11.52 -2.97
N THR A 62 -31.37 12.65 -2.47
CA THR A 62 -31.70 13.98 -3.03
C THR A 62 -31.10 14.17 -4.44
N ILE A 63 -30.03 13.43 -4.75
CA ILE A 63 -29.31 13.52 -6.02
C ILE A 63 -29.73 12.41 -7.00
N LYS A 64 -30.01 11.20 -6.48
CA LYS A 64 -30.38 10.01 -7.28
C LYS A 64 -31.61 9.35 -6.66
N SER A 65 -32.70 9.33 -7.38
CA SER A 65 -34.00 8.74 -6.96
C SER A 65 -33.97 7.20 -6.94
N ASN A 66 -33.12 6.55 -6.14
CA ASN A 66 -33.11 5.09 -6.06
C ASN A 66 -32.71 4.55 -4.68
N LYS A 67 -33.62 3.73 -4.16
CA LYS A 67 -33.54 2.77 -3.05
C LYS A 67 -32.81 3.22 -1.76
N THR A 68 -33.62 3.52 -0.76
CA THR A 68 -33.20 3.74 0.64
C THR A 68 -32.63 2.43 1.22
N PHE A 69 -31.35 2.43 1.57
CA PHE A 69 -30.79 1.35 2.37
C PHE A 69 -31.09 1.60 3.85
N ASN A 70 -31.69 0.65 4.52
CA ASN A 70 -31.79 0.70 5.97
C ASN A 70 -30.45 0.27 6.59
N PHE A 71 -29.78 1.19 7.29
CA PHE A 71 -28.48 0.95 7.94
C PHE A 71 -28.60 0.76 9.46
N THR A 72 -29.82 0.79 10.00
CA THR A 72 -30.04 0.79 11.45
C THR A 72 -29.57 -0.52 12.08
N GLN A 73 -28.74 -0.40 13.09
CA GLN A 73 -28.27 -1.49 13.95
C GLN A 73 -28.42 -1.08 15.41
N GLU A 74 -28.63 -2.05 16.27
CA GLU A 74 -28.66 -1.85 17.71
C GLU A 74 -27.46 -2.52 18.37
N SER A 75 -26.88 -1.90 19.38
CA SER A 75 -25.86 -2.53 20.22
C SER A 75 -26.41 -2.79 21.62
N LYS A 76 -26.10 -3.97 22.16
CA LYS A 76 -26.40 -4.31 23.55
C LYS A 76 -25.30 -3.87 24.53
N LYS A 77 -24.17 -3.43 24.02
CA LYS A 77 -23.01 -2.98 24.81
C LYS A 77 -23.08 -1.47 24.96
N THR A 78 -23.05 -0.95 26.20
CA THR A 78 -23.07 0.47 26.50
C THR A 78 -21.66 1.05 26.55
N GLY A 79 -21.50 2.33 26.17
CA GLY A 79 -20.23 3.06 26.16
C GLY A 79 -19.71 3.31 24.75
N GLY A 80 -18.40 3.51 24.65
CA GLY A 80 -17.71 3.87 23.40
C GLY A 80 -17.49 5.37 23.27
N TYR A 81 -16.58 5.72 22.36
CA TYR A 81 -16.19 7.10 22.09
C TYR A 81 -15.89 7.28 20.62
N VAL A 82 -16.32 8.38 20.03
CA VAL A 82 -16.03 8.77 18.67
C VAL A 82 -15.55 10.22 18.67
N GLU A 83 -14.39 10.47 18.07
CA GLU A 83 -13.82 11.80 17.92
C GLU A 83 -13.46 12.07 16.46
N ILE A 84 -13.79 13.26 15.97
CA ILE A 84 -13.37 13.75 14.66
C ILE A 84 -12.50 14.99 14.87
N LYS A 85 -11.26 14.91 14.42
CA LYS A 85 -10.32 16.05 14.46
C LYS A 85 -10.19 16.64 13.08
N VAL A 86 -10.48 17.93 12.97
CA VAL A 86 -10.30 18.69 11.73
C VAL A 86 -8.93 19.36 11.77
N VAL A 87 -8.15 19.16 10.71
CA VAL A 87 -6.83 19.77 10.54
C VAL A 87 -6.92 20.91 9.54
N ASP A 88 -6.12 21.96 9.76
CA ASP A 88 -6.11 23.13 8.89
C ASP A 88 -5.81 22.78 7.43
N LYS A 89 -6.50 23.46 6.51
CA LYS A 89 -6.34 23.26 5.08
C LYS A 89 -5.00 23.80 4.60
N LEU A 90 -4.01 22.93 4.47
CA LEU A 90 -2.70 23.25 3.89
C LEU A 90 -2.73 23.04 2.37
N LYS A 91 -2.11 23.95 1.61
CA LYS A 91 -2.08 23.91 0.14
C LYS A 91 -1.24 22.72 -0.39
N ASN A 92 -0.13 22.42 0.29
CA ASN A 92 0.78 21.38 -0.11
C ASN A 92 0.32 20.01 0.44
N LYS A 93 0.18 19.01 -0.45
CA LYS A 93 -0.24 17.65 -0.10
C LYS A 93 0.74 16.98 0.90
N GLU A 94 2.02 17.21 0.76
CA GLU A 94 3.05 16.63 1.63
C GLU A 94 2.93 17.20 3.06
N GLN A 95 2.77 18.52 3.19
CA GLN A 95 2.56 19.17 4.48
C GLN A 95 1.27 18.68 5.16
N ARG A 96 0.18 18.46 4.38
CA ARG A 96 -1.05 17.87 4.92
C ARG A 96 -0.82 16.47 5.46
N ASN A 97 -0.11 15.61 4.70
CA ASN A 97 0.20 14.26 5.15
C ASN A 97 1.01 14.27 6.44
N ILE A 98 2.02 15.14 6.55
CA ILE A 98 2.80 15.32 7.79
C ILE A 98 1.88 15.74 8.95
N SER A 99 0.95 16.65 8.71
CA SER A 99 0.00 17.11 9.74
C SER A 99 -0.93 15.99 10.21
N PHE A 100 -1.46 15.16 9.29
CA PHE A 100 -2.27 13.98 9.63
C PHE A 100 -1.47 12.94 10.44
N VAL A 101 -0.24 12.66 10.03
CA VAL A 101 0.65 11.76 10.77
C VAL A 101 0.90 12.27 12.19
N ASN A 102 1.29 13.54 12.33
CA ASN A 102 1.55 14.15 13.63
C ASN A 102 0.31 14.11 14.54
N GLN A 103 -0.88 14.38 13.97
CA GLN A 103 -2.12 14.29 14.72
C GLN A 103 -2.46 12.86 15.15
N ALA A 104 -2.20 11.87 14.29
CA ALA A 104 -2.37 10.45 14.61
C ALA A 104 -1.46 10.02 15.77
N ILE A 105 -0.19 10.42 15.74
CA ILE A 105 0.77 10.11 16.82
C ILE A 105 0.34 10.76 18.14
N LYS A 106 -0.08 12.03 18.11
CA LYS A 106 -0.62 12.70 19.33
C LYS A 106 -1.82 11.96 19.90
N THR A 107 -2.76 11.56 19.04
CA THR A 107 -3.96 10.82 19.46
C THR A 107 -3.57 9.45 20.03
N LEU A 108 -2.64 8.73 19.39
CA LEU A 108 -2.14 7.46 19.85
C LEU A 108 -1.56 7.56 21.27
N ILE A 109 -0.70 8.56 21.51
CA ILE A 109 -0.10 8.81 22.84
C ILE A 109 -1.19 9.15 23.87
N GLN A 110 -2.20 9.93 23.50
CA GLN A 110 -3.33 10.24 24.38
C GLN A 110 -4.11 8.98 24.78
N ILE A 111 -4.38 8.08 23.85
CA ILE A 111 -5.04 6.79 24.12
C ILE A 111 -4.21 5.94 25.07
N ASN A 112 -2.91 5.82 24.82
CA ASN A 112 -2.01 5.07 25.69
C ASN A 112 -1.94 5.66 27.11
N ASN A 113 -1.85 6.99 27.23
CA ASN A 113 -1.87 7.70 28.52
C ASN A 113 -3.21 7.53 29.26
N SER A 114 -4.31 7.20 28.56
CA SER A 114 -5.61 6.87 29.16
C SER A 114 -5.69 5.43 29.68
N GLY A 115 -4.59 4.66 29.62
CA GLY A 115 -4.48 3.32 30.20
C GLY A 115 -4.62 2.17 29.21
N PHE A 116 -4.76 2.45 27.91
CA PHE A 116 -4.77 1.39 26.90
C PHE A 116 -3.35 0.97 26.51
N ASN A 117 -3.14 -0.32 26.33
CA ASN A 117 -1.87 -0.85 25.83
C ASN A 117 -1.72 -0.58 24.32
N TRP A 118 -0.48 -0.54 23.82
CA TRP A 118 -0.20 -0.38 22.38
C TRP A 118 -0.92 -1.42 21.53
N GLY A 119 -0.97 -2.69 21.98
CA GLY A 119 -1.64 -3.79 21.27
C GLY A 119 -3.15 -3.66 21.15
N GLU A 120 -3.79 -2.73 21.89
CA GLU A 120 -5.21 -2.45 21.82
C GLU A 120 -5.55 -1.33 20.83
N ILE A 121 -4.52 -0.77 20.14
CA ILE A 121 -4.68 0.37 19.25
C ILE A 121 -4.30 -0.03 17.82
N ALA A 122 -5.22 0.20 16.88
CA ALA A 122 -4.99 0.01 15.46
C ALA A 122 -5.04 1.35 14.71
N ILE A 123 -4.10 1.55 13.80
CA ILE A 123 -4.12 2.66 12.84
C ILE A 123 -4.45 2.08 11.47
N LEU A 124 -5.57 2.52 10.89
CA LEU A 124 -6.03 2.03 9.60
C LEU A 124 -5.85 3.11 8.54
N THR A 125 -5.24 2.71 7.42
CA THR A 125 -4.96 3.58 6.29
C THR A 125 -5.59 3.04 5.00
N ARG A 126 -5.60 3.82 3.94
CA ARG A 126 -6.12 3.38 2.65
C ARG A 126 -5.04 2.81 1.74
N THR A 127 -3.84 3.36 1.79
CA THR A 127 -2.74 3.03 0.88
C THR A 127 -1.49 2.57 1.62
N ARG A 128 -0.63 1.76 0.96
CA ARG A 128 0.68 1.35 1.48
C ARG A 128 1.59 2.55 1.82
N LYS A 129 1.56 3.61 1.01
CA LYS A 129 2.37 4.82 1.25
C LYS A 129 2.03 5.48 2.58
N GLU A 130 0.76 5.49 2.95
CA GLU A 130 0.30 6.00 4.24
C GLU A 130 0.75 5.10 5.40
N VAL A 131 0.71 3.76 5.23
CA VAL A 131 1.27 2.81 6.21
C VAL A 131 2.72 3.13 6.48
N VAL A 132 3.56 3.26 5.44
CA VAL A 132 4.99 3.57 5.56
C VAL A 132 5.20 4.92 6.27
N SER A 133 4.39 5.94 5.96
CA SER A 133 4.49 7.25 6.61
C SER A 133 4.21 7.17 8.12
N ILE A 134 3.21 6.40 8.53
CA ILE A 134 2.89 6.17 9.95
C ILE A 134 4.01 5.33 10.62
N ALA A 135 4.46 4.25 9.98
CA ALA A 135 5.52 3.39 10.50
C ALA A 135 6.82 4.17 10.76
N ASN A 136 7.22 5.03 9.84
CA ASN A 136 8.39 5.90 10.00
C ASN A 136 8.23 6.89 11.17
N ALA A 137 7.02 7.42 11.38
CA ALA A 137 6.76 8.31 12.49
C ALA A 137 6.78 7.58 13.83
N LEU A 138 6.20 6.38 13.92
CA LEU A 138 6.25 5.55 15.14
C LEU A 138 7.68 5.15 15.48
N SER A 139 8.49 4.78 14.47
CA SER A 139 9.93 4.48 14.67
C SER A 139 10.70 5.67 15.24
N LYS A 140 10.45 6.90 14.77
CA LYS A 140 11.08 8.11 15.30
C LYS A 140 10.73 8.38 16.78
N GLU A 141 9.52 8.03 17.17
CA GLU A 141 9.04 8.17 18.56
C GLU A 141 9.36 6.95 19.43
N ASN A 142 10.08 5.96 18.89
CA ASN A 142 10.39 4.68 19.56
C ASN A 142 9.12 3.94 20.05
N ILE A 143 8.00 4.08 19.36
CA ILE A 143 6.75 3.39 19.66
C ILE A 143 6.74 2.04 18.94
N PRO A 144 6.60 0.91 19.66
CA PRO A 144 6.57 -0.40 19.02
C PRO A 144 5.33 -0.58 18.16
N PHE A 145 5.49 -1.04 16.92
CA PHE A 145 4.39 -1.27 16.00
C PHE A 145 4.59 -2.52 15.16
N VAL A 146 3.50 -2.96 14.57
CA VAL A 146 3.40 -4.09 13.66
C VAL A 146 2.56 -3.71 12.47
N SER A 147 3.04 -4.02 11.28
CA SER A 147 2.28 -3.79 10.05
C SER A 147 2.52 -4.90 9.04
N SER A 148 1.45 -5.46 8.50
CA SER A 148 1.53 -6.45 7.42
C SER A 148 2.01 -5.86 6.08
N GLU A 149 2.02 -4.53 5.95
CA GLU A 149 2.48 -3.83 4.73
C GLU A 149 3.93 -3.36 4.85
N SER A 150 4.34 -2.90 6.03
CA SER A 150 5.71 -2.42 6.30
C SER A 150 6.69 -3.54 6.61
N LEU A 151 6.22 -4.78 6.68
CA LEU A 151 7.00 -5.96 7.00
C LEU A 151 7.35 -6.79 5.76
N SER A 152 6.94 -6.40 4.57
CA SER A 152 7.43 -7.07 3.35
C SER A 152 8.92 -6.79 3.19
N VAL A 153 9.68 -7.84 3.08
CA VAL A 153 11.14 -7.78 2.91
C VAL A 153 11.51 -7.01 1.63
N SER A 154 10.65 -7.03 0.62
CA SER A 154 10.82 -6.29 -0.63
C SER A 154 10.73 -4.75 -0.48
N GLU A 155 10.27 -4.22 0.65
CA GLU A 155 10.25 -2.77 0.92
C GLU A 155 11.58 -2.24 1.49
N SER A 156 12.48 -3.13 1.91
CA SER A 156 13.79 -2.76 2.43
C SER A 156 14.71 -2.26 1.31
N LYS A 157 15.30 -1.08 1.49
CA LYS A 157 16.28 -0.54 0.55
C LYS A 157 17.53 -1.41 0.46
N SER A 158 17.98 -1.95 1.59
CA SER A 158 19.15 -2.84 1.66
C SER A 158 18.90 -4.15 0.93
N VAL A 159 17.71 -4.72 1.05
CA VAL A 159 17.34 -5.95 0.33
C VAL A 159 17.22 -5.68 -1.17
N ASN A 160 16.55 -4.59 -1.56
CA ASN A 160 16.45 -4.20 -2.97
C ASN A 160 17.82 -3.97 -3.61
N PHE A 161 18.76 -3.38 -2.86
CA PHE A 161 20.15 -3.28 -3.31
C PHE A 161 20.78 -4.64 -3.55
N LEU A 162 20.63 -5.61 -2.64
CA LEU A 162 21.18 -6.97 -2.80
C LEU A 162 20.57 -7.67 -4.01
N ILE A 163 19.28 -7.54 -4.25
CA ILE A 163 18.62 -8.09 -5.44
C ILE A 163 19.15 -7.42 -6.72
N THR A 164 19.29 -6.10 -6.72
CA THR A 164 19.85 -5.34 -7.85
C THR A 164 21.32 -5.74 -8.10
N LEU A 165 22.10 -5.93 -7.05
CA LEU A 165 23.47 -6.41 -7.12
C LEU A 165 23.53 -7.80 -7.79
N ILE A 166 22.69 -8.75 -7.38
CA ILE A 166 22.63 -10.08 -8.00
C ILE A 166 22.31 -9.95 -9.50
N ARG A 167 21.31 -9.15 -9.86
CA ARG A 167 20.93 -8.92 -11.26
C ARG A 167 22.09 -8.35 -12.07
N SER A 168 22.81 -7.36 -11.53
CA SER A 168 23.98 -6.77 -12.19
C SER A 168 25.15 -7.75 -12.37
N ILE A 169 25.24 -8.77 -11.51
CA ILE A 169 26.25 -9.83 -11.61
C ILE A 169 25.84 -10.87 -12.67
N ILE A 170 24.57 -11.20 -12.77
CA ILE A 170 24.04 -12.15 -13.76
C ILE A 170 24.10 -11.56 -15.17
N ASP A 171 23.58 -10.35 -15.35
CA ASP A 171 23.62 -9.64 -16.63
C ASP A 171 24.57 -8.45 -16.56
N GLN A 172 25.79 -8.71 -17.05
CA GLN A 172 26.85 -7.69 -17.07
C GLN A 172 26.60 -6.56 -18.08
N SER A 173 25.70 -6.77 -19.05
CA SER A 173 25.36 -5.79 -20.08
C SER A 173 24.25 -4.82 -19.63
N ASP A 174 23.54 -5.15 -18.56
CA ASP A 174 22.43 -4.32 -18.06
C ASP A 174 22.93 -3.08 -17.31
N MET A 175 23.04 -1.98 -18.06
CA MET A 175 23.44 -0.68 -17.55
C MET A 175 22.45 -0.10 -16.53
N PHE A 176 21.18 -0.50 -16.59
CA PHE A 176 20.18 -0.04 -15.64
C PHE A 176 20.46 -0.58 -14.23
N GLN A 177 20.79 -1.87 -14.13
CA GLN A 177 21.14 -2.47 -12.84
C GLN A 177 22.42 -1.85 -12.24
N ARG A 178 23.44 -1.58 -13.08
CA ARG A 178 24.67 -0.88 -12.63
C ARG A 178 24.36 0.51 -12.09
N LYS A 179 23.48 1.24 -12.76
CA LYS A 179 23.03 2.56 -12.32
C LYS A 179 22.34 2.49 -10.95
N GLU A 180 21.40 1.57 -10.78
CA GLU A 180 20.70 1.37 -9.51
C GLU A 180 21.65 1.02 -8.36
N VAL A 181 22.68 0.19 -8.61
CA VAL A 181 23.74 -0.11 -7.63
C VAL A 181 24.47 1.17 -7.21
N LEU A 182 24.90 1.99 -8.16
CA LEU A 182 25.58 3.25 -7.87
C LEU A 182 24.69 4.23 -7.11
N GLU A 183 23.43 4.38 -7.53
CA GLU A 183 22.47 5.28 -6.91
C GLU A 183 22.25 4.92 -5.44
N PHE A 184 22.10 3.65 -5.13
CA PHE A 184 21.96 3.19 -3.76
C PHE A 184 23.19 3.49 -2.91
N LEU A 185 24.39 3.16 -3.41
CA LEU A 185 25.66 3.39 -2.72
C LEU A 185 25.91 4.88 -2.49
N TRP A 186 25.53 5.71 -3.47
CA TRP A 186 25.62 7.15 -3.34
C TRP A 186 24.66 7.69 -2.28
N GLN A 187 23.41 7.26 -2.25
CA GLN A 187 22.40 7.67 -1.24
C GLN A 187 22.84 7.37 0.20
N ILE A 188 23.64 6.32 0.41
CA ILE A 188 24.12 5.95 1.75
C ILE A 188 25.34 6.78 2.18
N ASN A 189 26.20 7.18 1.24
CA ASN A 189 27.52 7.74 1.56
C ASN A 189 27.60 9.25 1.44
N PHE A 190 26.72 9.90 0.67
CA PHE A 190 26.84 11.32 0.36
C PHE A 190 25.53 12.08 0.54
N GLU A 191 25.63 13.34 0.99
CA GLU A 191 24.56 14.34 0.91
C GLU A 191 24.65 15.01 -0.49
N LYS A 192 23.60 14.92 -1.20
CA LYS A 192 23.06 15.48 -2.48
C LYS A 192 23.94 16.19 -3.54
N GLU A 193 25.20 16.51 -3.42
CA GLU A 193 25.84 17.47 -4.34
C GLU A 193 26.68 16.87 -5.45
N ASP A 194 27.16 15.78 -5.71
CA ASP A 194 28.01 15.36 -6.84
C ASP A 194 27.57 14.08 -7.59
N TYR A 195 26.26 13.81 -7.61
CA TYR A 195 25.73 12.58 -8.21
C TYR A 195 26.01 12.44 -9.72
N GLN A 196 25.92 13.55 -10.47
CA GLN A 196 26.04 13.51 -11.94
C GLN A 196 27.45 13.17 -12.42
N ASP A 197 28.47 13.74 -11.82
CA ASP A 197 29.87 13.50 -12.22
C ASP A 197 30.28 12.05 -11.92
N LEU A 198 29.89 11.52 -10.78
CA LEU A 198 30.21 10.15 -10.38
C LEU A 198 29.51 9.10 -11.27
N MET A 199 28.33 9.42 -11.78
CA MET A 199 27.57 8.57 -12.71
C MET A 199 28.23 8.52 -14.08
N PHE A 200 28.73 9.67 -14.61
CA PHE A 200 29.40 9.72 -15.91
C PHE A 200 30.75 9.02 -15.89
N GLU A 201 31.48 9.11 -14.78
CA GLU A 201 32.81 8.47 -14.66
C GLU A 201 32.73 6.94 -14.50
N ASN A 202 31.64 6.40 -13.93
CA ASN A 202 31.52 4.99 -13.55
C ASN A 202 30.58 4.16 -14.42
N LEU A 203 29.90 4.75 -15.41
CA LEU A 203 28.97 4.05 -16.31
C LEU A 203 29.47 4.06 -17.75
N ASP A 204 30.44 3.19 -18.06
CA ASP A 204 30.83 2.88 -19.43
C ASP A 204 30.24 1.53 -19.87
N LYS A 205 29.63 1.49 -21.07
CA LYS A 205 29.03 0.28 -21.65
C LYS A 205 30.03 -0.83 -21.91
N ASP A 206 31.27 -0.45 -22.24
CA ASP A 206 32.34 -1.39 -22.57
C ASP A 206 33.18 -1.80 -21.34
N GLN A 207 32.86 -1.25 -20.17
CA GLN A 207 33.57 -1.53 -18.94
C GLN A 207 33.28 -2.94 -18.42
N SER A 208 34.34 -3.71 -18.14
CA SER A 208 34.19 -5.01 -17.51
C SER A 208 33.61 -4.89 -16.09
N GLN A 209 32.89 -5.93 -15.65
CA GLN A 209 32.32 -6.00 -14.30
C GLN A 209 33.40 -5.83 -13.21
N SER A 210 34.56 -6.45 -13.39
CA SER A 210 35.68 -6.33 -12.44
C SER A 210 36.19 -4.89 -12.34
N THR A 211 36.25 -4.16 -13.47
CA THR A 211 36.66 -2.75 -13.48
C THR A 211 35.61 -1.87 -12.79
N PHE A 212 34.33 -2.07 -13.09
CA PHE A 212 33.23 -1.36 -12.46
C PHE A 212 33.27 -1.44 -10.92
N PHE A 213 33.39 -2.64 -10.37
CA PHE A 213 33.47 -2.79 -8.91
C PHE A 213 34.79 -2.34 -8.30
N LYS A 214 35.91 -2.35 -9.05
CA LYS A 214 37.17 -1.72 -8.60
C LYS A 214 37.01 -0.22 -8.42
N GLU A 215 36.32 0.45 -9.34
CA GLU A 215 36.07 1.89 -9.25
C GLU A 215 35.11 2.20 -8.09
N ILE A 216 34.05 1.44 -7.92
CA ILE A 216 33.16 1.54 -6.73
C ILE A 216 33.96 1.40 -5.44
N ASN A 217 34.78 0.38 -5.34
CA ASN A 217 35.60 0.15 -4.15
C ASN A 217 36.54 1.34 -3.85
N LYS A 218 37.13 1.92 -4.90
CA LYS A 218 38.01 3.09 -4.79
C LYS A 218 37.22 4.34 -4.36
N SER A 219 36.07 4.58 -4.97
CA SER A 219 35.27 5.80 -4.74
C SER A 219 34.58 5.79 -3.36
N PHE A 220 34.10 4.62 -2.90
CA PHE A 220 33.30 4.49 -1.68
C PHE A 220 34.02 3.79 -0.52
N GLY A 221 35.27 3.34 -0.73
CA GLY A 221 36.04 2.65 0.31
C GLY A 221 35.52 1.25 0.68
N TYR A 222 34.92 0.56 -0.28
CA TYR A 222 34.43 -0.81 -0.14
C TYR A 222 35.48 -1.86 -0.56
N SER A 223 35.16 -3.15 -0.36
CA SER A 223 36.07 -4.27 -0.67
C SER A 223 35.37 -5.41 -1.40
N PHE A 224 34.40 -5.12 -2.24
CA PHE A 224 33.61 -6.12 -2.96
C PHE A 224 34.36 -6.67 -4.19
N ASN A 225 34.36 -7.99 -4.36
CA ASN A 225 34.92 -8.67 -5.53
C ASN A 225 33.84 -9.55 -6.20
N PRO A 226 33.42 -9.24 -7.44
CA PRO A 226 32.38 -9.98 -8.14
C PRO A 226 32.75 -11.43 -8.43
N GLU A 227 34.03 -11.75 -8.57
CA GLU A 227 34.47 -13.14 -8.80
C GLU A 227 34.31 -14.00 -7.56
N ILE A 228 34.56 -13.47 -6.36
CA ILE A 228 34.32 -14.17 -5.10
C ILE A 228 32.84 -14.40 -4.94
N PHE A 229 32.03 -13.34 -5.14
CA PHE A 229 30.57 -13.42 -5.06
C PHE A 229 29.95 -14.51 -5.94
N SER A 230 30.49 -14.69 -7.18
CA SER A 230 29.97 -15.68 -8.14
C SER A 230 30.42 -17.12 -7.89
N LYS A 231 31.44 -17.33 -7.05
CA LYS A 231 32.06 -18.66 -6.83
C LYS A 231 31.58 -19.34 -5.53
N VAL A 232 30.97 -18.62 -4.63
CA VAL A 232 30.47 -19.16 -3.35
C VAL A 232 28.99 -19.53 -3.44
N SER A 233 28.45 -20.20 -2.43
CA SER A 233 27.03 -20.52 -2.38
C SER A 233 26.18 -19.24 -2.33
N LEU A 234 24.90 -19.33 -2.72
CA LEU A 234 23.99 -18.19 -2.72
C LEU A 234 23.96 -17.47 -1.35
N TYR A 235 23.84 -18.23 -0.26
CA TYR A 235 23.81 -17.66 1.09
C TYR A 235 25.13 -16.96 1.43
N GLU A 236 26.26 -17.60 1.18
CA GLU A 236 27.59 -17.00 1.43
C GLU A 236 27.82 -15.76 0.56
N ALA A 237 27.34 -15.76 -0.68
CA ALA A 237 27.42 -14.61 -1.56
C ALA A 237 26.70 -13.37 -0.97
N ILE A 238 25.48 -13.58 -0.47
CA ILE A 238 24.70 -12.51 0.17
C ILE A 238 25.37 -12.01 1.44
N GLU A 239 25.84 -12.91 2.32
CA GLU A 239 26.60 -12.53 3.52
C GLU A 239 27.88 -11.74 3.16
N TYR A 240 28.59 -12.19 2.14
CA TYR A 240 29.77 -11.50 1.64
C TYR A 240 29.45 -10.09 1.14
N ALA A 241 28.36 -9.91 0.39
CA ALA A 241 27.93 -8.60 -0.06
C ALA A 241 27.55 -7.69 1.11
N ILE A 242 26.77 -8.18 2.08
CA ILE A 242 26.40 -7.41 3.29
C ILE A 242 27.64 -6.92 4.04
N LYS A 243 28.66 -7.77 4.19
CA LYS A 243 29.93 -7.40 4.82
C LYS A 243 30.73 -6.39 4.00
N SER A 244 30.86 -6.63 2.69
CA SER A 244 31.68 -5.83 1.78
C SER A 244 31.16 -4.40 1.64
N PHE A 245 29.86 -4.21 1.56
CA PHE A 245 29.18 -2.93 1.45
C PHE A 245 28.78 -2.33 2.81
N ARG A 246 29.15 -2.98 3.92
CA ARG A 246 28.86 -2.52 5.30
C ARG A 246 27.37 -2.18 5.50
N LEU A 247 26.48 -3.01 4.97
CA LEU A 247 25.03 -2.80 5.07
C LEU A 247 24.48 -2.97 6.51
N LYS A 248 25.35 -3.06 7.50
CA LYS A 248 24.99 -3.15 8.91
C LYS A 248 24.68 -1.77 9.48
N GLY A 249 23.38 -1.36 9.42
CA GLY A 249 22.79 -0.54 10.46
C GLY A 249 22.37 -1.42 11.66
N GLU A 250 21.81 -0.82 12.71
CA GLU A 250 21.18 -1.54 13.83
C GLU A 250 20.36 -2.72 13.29
N ILE A 251 20.40 -3.86 13.98
CA ILE A 251 19.88 -5.18 13.56
C ILE A 251 18.67 -5.03 12.62
N ASP A 252 18.93 -5.04 11.31
CA ASP A 252 17.88 -4.83 10.32
C ASP A 252 17.08 -6.14 10.21
N ALA A 253 15.90 -6.16 10.81
CA ALA A 253 15.01 -7.30 10.78
C ALA A 253 14.66 -7.74 9.34
N TYR A 254 14.72 -6.81 8.38
CA TYR A 254 14.52 -7.11 6.97
C TYR A 254 15.66 -7.94 6.37
N LEU A 255 16.91 -7.59 6.71
CA LEU A 255 18.08 -8.36 6.27
C LEU A 255 18.10 -9.76 6.89
N ILE A 256 17.68 -9.90 8.16
CA ILE A 256 17.60 -11.20 8.83
C ILE A 256 16.54 -12.05 8.13
N ALA A 257 15.32 -11.54 7.95
CA ALA A 257 14.25 -12.28 7.27
C ALA A 257 14.60 -12.61 5.81
N PHE A 258 15.34 -11.73 5.13
CA PHE A 258 15.86 -12.00 3.79
C PHE A 258 16.90 -13.13 3.80
N LEU A 259 17.83 -13.13 4.75
CA LEU A 259 18.82 -14.20 4.88
C LEU A 259 18.18 -15.55 5.23
N ASP A 260 17.14 -15.55 6.07
CA ASP A 260 16.37 -16.76 6.39
C ASP A 260 15.69 -17.33 5.14
N ASP A 261 15.08 -16.49 4.30
CA ASP A 261 14.48 -16.90 3.01
C ASP A 261 15.53 -17.42 2.03
N VAL A 262 16.67 -16.72 1.89
CA VAL A 262 17.80 -17.18 1.07
C VAL A 262 18.32 -18.53 1.55
N PHE A 263 18.41 -18.73 2.84
CA PHE A 263 18.84 -20.00 3.44
C PHE A 263 17.84 -21.13 3.14
N GLU A 264 16.54 -20.87 3.33
CA GLU A 264 15.49 -21.83 3.02
C GLU A 264 15.49 -22.21 1.53
N PHE A 265 15.60 -21.24 0.64
CA PHE A 265 15.72 -21.47 -0.80
C PHE A 265 16.95 -22.30 -1.14
N SER A 266 18.11 -21.95 -0.57
CA SER A 266 19.38 -22.66 -0.82
C SER A 266 19.36 -24.13 -0.37
N THR A 267 18.55 -24.43 0.66
CA THR A 267 18.44 -25.80 1.20
C THR A 267 17.47 -26.66 0.39
N ASN A 268 16.41 -26.06 -0.14
CA ASN A 268 15.31 -26.78 -0.79
C ASN A 268 15.40 -26.78 -2.32
N GLN A 269 16.19 -25.90 -2.94
CA GLN A 269 16.27 -25.71 -4.39
C GLN A 269 17.71 -25.50 -4.87
N ASN A 270 17.87 -25.25 -6.17
CA ASN A 270 19.17 -24.99 -6.79
C ASN A 270 19.83 -23.72 -6.22
N GLN A 271 21.11 -23.81 -5.82
CA GLN A 271 21.90 -22.70 -5.26
C GLN A 271 22.33 -21.65 -6.31
N ASN A 272 21.58 -21.50 -7.41
CA ASN A 272 21.92 -20.61 -8.52
C ASN A 272 21.32 -19.23 -8.31
N LEU A 273 22.13 -18.17 -8.47
CA LEU A 273 21.72 -16.78 -8.40
C LEU A 273 20.52 -16.43 -9.32
N ALA A 274 20.55 -16.95 -10.58
CA ALA A 274 19.47 -16.70 -11.53
C ALA A 274 18.15 -17.36 -11.12
N ALA A 275 18.20 -18.56 -10.57
CA ALA A 275 17.02 -19.24 -10.04
C ALA A 275 16.41 -18.50 -8.85
N TYR A 276 17.27 -17.92 -7.98
CA TYR A 276 16.79 -17.11 -6.87
C TYR A 276 16.12 -15.81 -7.35
N ILE A 277 16.63 -15.15 -8.38
CA ILE A 277 15.98 -13.96 -8.93
C ILE A 277 14.59 -14.28 -9.49
N SER A 278 14.44 -15.41 -10.22
CA SER A 278 13.13 -15.83 -10.71
C SER A 278 12.15 -16.11 -9.55
N TYR A 279 12.59 -16.78 -8.51
CA TYR A 279 11.82 -17.01 -7.29
C TYR A 279 11.43 -15.69 -6.60
N TRP A 280 12.37 -14.76 -6.50
CA TRP A 280 12.13 -13.44 -5.90
C TRP A 280 11.08 -12.62 -6.67
N GLU A 281 11.10 -12.67 -8.00
CA GLU A 281 10.13 -11.97 -8.85
C GLU A 281 8.70 -12.48 -8.63
N GLU A 282 8.55 -13.76 -8.36
CA GLU A 282 7.25 -14.37 -8.09
C GLU A 282 6.80 -14.17 -6.64
N ARG A 283 7.69 -14.31 -5.67
CA ARG A 283 7.34 -14.44 -4.24
C ARG A 283 7.97 -13.41 -3.32
N GLY A 284 8.92 -12.60 -3.75
CA GLY A 284 9.63 -11.65 -2.89
C GLY A 284 8.72 -10.65 -2.15
N SER A 285 7.57 -10.29 -2.75
CA SER A 285 6.58 -9.42 -2.10
C SER A 285 5.76 -10.13 -1.01
N GLU A 286 5.77 -11.46 -0.97
CA GLU A 286 5.06 -12.29 0.01
C GLU A 286 5.91 -12.57 1.25
N ILE A 287 7.25 -12.41 1.14
CA ILE A 287 8.17 -12.61 2.24
C ILE A 287 7.97 -11.48 3.24
N ILE A 288 7.52 -11.84 4.44
CA ILE A 288 7.23 -10.89 5.51
C ILE A 288 8.10 -11.21 6.73
N ILE A 289 8.50 -10.17 7.44
CA ILE A 289 9.16 -10.35 8.74
C ILE A 289 8.16 -11.02 9.70
N PRO A 290 8.52 -12.15 10.32
CA PRO A 290 7.65 -12.80 11.28
C PRO A 290 7.32 -11.84 12.42
N MET A 291 6.02 -11.68 12.69
CA MET A 291 5.55 -10.88 13.81
C MET A 291 5.98 -11.51 15.13
N PRO A 292 6.56 -10.74 16.05
CA PRO A 292 6.77 -11.23 17.42
C PRO A 292 5.40 -11.47 18.06
N GLU A 293 5.01 -12.73 18.23
CA GLU A 293 3.79 -13.09 18.95
C GLU A 293 3.83 -12.54 20.39
N GLY A 294 2.74 -11.92 20.83
CA GLY A 294 2.55 -11.48 22.22
C GLY A 294 3.23 -10.16 22.61
N LYS A 295 3.79 -9.38 21.70
CA LYS A 295 4.32 -8.05 22.05
C LYS A 295 3.22 -6.98 22.05
N ASN A 296 3.27 -6.11 23.07
CA ASN A 296 2.43 -4.92 23.19
C ASN A 296 2.87 -3.87 22.15
N CYS A 297 2.30 -3.91 20.94
CA CYS A 297 2.66 -3.04 19.81
C CYS A 297 1.43 -2.57 19.04
N VAL A 298 1.51 -1.35 18.51
CA VAL A 298 0.46 -0.73 17.69
C VAL A 298 0.29 -1.49 16.37
N ILE A 299 -0.94 -1.77 15.98
CA ILE A 299 -1.25 -2.45 14.73
C ILE A 299 -1.49 -1.43 13.62
N ILE A 300 -0.71 -1.48 12.54
CA ILE A 300 -0.93 -0.64 11.36
C ILE A 300 -1.40 -1.53 10.20
N ASN A 301 -2.58 -1.26 9.67
CA ASN A 301 -3.12 -2.02 8.55
C ASN A 301 -3.79 -1.14 7.51
N THR A 302 -3.93 -1.65 6.29
CA THR A 302 -4.88 -1.05 5.36
C THR A 302 -6.31 -1.47 5.71
N ILE A 303 -7.29 -0.59 5.41
CA ILE A 303 -8.72 -0.87 5.65
C ILE A 303 -9.14 -2.20 5.02
N HIS A 304 -8.59 -2.56 3.85
CA HIS A 304 -8.89 -3.82 3.18
C HIS A 304 -8.42 -5.05 3.98
N LYS A 305 -7.21 -5.00 4.53
CA LYS A 305 -6.65 -6.10 5.32
C LYS A 305 -7.26 -6.20 6.71
N SER A 306 -7.79 -5.10 7.25
CA SER A 306 -8.47 -5.10 8.55
C SER A 306 -9.90 -5.66 8.50
N LYS A 307 -10.43 -5.96 7.30
CA LYS A 307 -11.76 -6.56 7.18
C LYS A 307 -11.84 -7.89 7.92
N GLY A 308 -12.80 -7.98 8.82
CA GLY A 308 -13.01 -9.17 9.68
C GLY A 308 -12.25 -9.12 11.01
N LEU A 309 -11.31 -8.19 11.18
CA LEU A 309 -10.61 -7.99 12.44
C LEU A 309 -11.40 -7.09 13.40
N GLU A 310 -11.04 -7.14 14.67
CA GLU A 310 -11.62 -6.34 15.76
C GLU A 310 -10.51 -5.66 16.55
N PHE A 311 -10.70 -4.38 16.91
CA PHE A 311 -9.73 -3.59 17.66
C PHE A 311 -10.45 -2.75 18.71
N SER A 312 -9.87 -2.62 19.91
CA SER A 312 -10.44 -1.81 20.98
C SER A 312 -10.45 -0.32 20.64
N ASN A 313 -9.38 0.17 20.02
CA ASN A 313 -9.23 1.54 19.59
C ASN A 313 -8.77 1.60 18.12
N VAL A 314 -9.41 2.46 17.33
CA VAL A 314 -9.11 2.63 15.90
C VAL A 314 -8.85 4.09 15.58
N ILE A 315 -7.73 4.37 14.93
CA ILE A 315 -7.37 5.69 14.42
C ILE A 315 -7.39 5.65 12.89
N LEU A 316 -8.07 6.62 12.25
CA LEU A 316 -8.17 6.79 10.81
C LEU A 316 -7.55 8.14 10.42
N PRO A 317 -6.24 8.22 10.14
CA PRO A 317 -5.54 9.50 9.97
C PRO A 317 -5.89 10.24 8.68
N PHE A 318 -6.13 9.51 7.58
CA PHE A 318 -6.21 10.04 6.23
C PHE A 318 -7.62 9.95 5.68
N LEU A 319 -8.52 10.84 6.10
CA LEU A 319 -9.93 10.87 5.65
C LEU A 319 -10.22 12.02 4.67
N GLU A 320 -9.19 12.56 4.00
CA GLU A 320 -9.32 13.71 3.10
C GLU A 320 -9.71 13.32 1.66
N ASP A 321 -9.74 12.06 1.31
CA ASP A 321 -10.02 11.63 -0.06
C ASP A 321 -11.40 12.12 -0.52
N PRO A 322 -11.48 12.77 -1.68
CA PRO A 322 -12.78 13.16 -2.23
C PRO A 322 -13.62 11.91 -2.46
N LEU A 323 -14.86 11.93 -1.99
CA LEU A 323 -15.84 10.84 -2.18
C LEU A 323 -16.01 10.49 -3.67
N ILE A 324 -15.78 11.46 -4.54
CA ILE A 324 -15.80 11.31 -6.00
C ILE A 324 -14.46 11.83 -6.53
N SER A 325 -13.54 10.93 -6.83
CA SER A 325 -12.32 11.28 -7.53
C SER A 325 -12.54 11.21 -9.04
N LEU A 326 -12.77 12.34 -9.66
CA LEU A 326 -12.81 12.47 -11.14
C LEU A 326 -11.48 12.07 -11.78
N LYS A 327 -10.39 12.00 -11.02
CA LYS A 327 -9.06 11.60 -11.51
C LYS A 327 -8.96 10.13 -11.92
N ASN A 328 -9.83 9.27 -11.42
CA ASN A 328 -9.81 7.84 -11.76
C ASN A 328 -10.54 7.50 -13.05
N TYR A 329 -11.29 8.44 -13.61
CA TYR A 329 -11.96 8.29 -14.91
C TYR A 329 -11.23 9.09 -15.97
N HIS A 330 -9.98 8.76 -16.24
CA HIS A 330 -9.20 9.47 -17.27
C HIS A 330 -9.76 9.27 -18.67
N LYS A 331 -10.44 8.15 -18.92
CA LYS A 331 -11.05 7.85 -20.22
C LYS A 331 -12.33 7.05 -20.06
N VAL A 332 -13.31 7.35 -20.90
CA VAL A 332 -14.61 6.67 -20.96
C VAL A 332 -15.01 6.43 -22.40
N TRP A 333 -15.81 5.40 -22.64
CA TRP A 333 -16.47 5.22 -23.92
C TRP A 333 -17.60 6.24 -24.05
N TYR A 334 -17.51 7.09 -25.06
CA TYR A 334 -18.51 8.11 -25.37
C TYR A 334 -19.16 7.79 -26.74
N PRO A 335 -20.50 7.84 -26.89
CA PRO A 335 -21.15 7.62 -28.16
C PRO A 335 -20.83 8.75 -29.14
N ILE A 336 -20.18 8.41 -30.25
CA ILE A 336 -19.83 9.34 -31.33
C ILE A 336 -20.81 9.10 -32.45
N ASN A 337 -21.84 9.96 -32.58
CA ASN A 337 -22.72 9.97 -33.72
C ASN A 337 -22.12 10.89 -34.81
N ASN A 338 -21.22 10.38 -35.61
CA ASN A 338 -20.86 11.02 -36.88
C ASN A 338 -21.75 10.46 -37.99
N GLY A 339 -22.54 11.32 -38.57
CA GLY A 339 -23.52 11.01 -39.62
C GLY A 339 -22.92 10.59 -40.98
N SER A 340 -21.79 9.93 -41.01
CA SER A 340 -21.14 9.35 -42.19
C SER A 340 -20.59 7.98 -41.86
N ASP A 341 -21.04 6.99 -42.53
CA ASP A 341 -20.62 5.59 -42.83
C ASP A 341 -19.45 4.91 -42.10
N ASN A 342 -19.06 5.32 -40.88
CA ASN A 342 -18.03 4.65 -40.11
C ASN A 342 -18.67 3.75 -39.05
N ASN A 343 -18.33 2.47 -39.07
CA ASN A 343 -18.77 1.40 -38.16
C ASN A 343 -18.42 1.57 -36.69
N PHE A 344 -17.93 2.73 -36.26
CA PHE A 344 -17.57 3.02 -34.87
C PHE A 344 -18.56 3.99 -34.24
N ASN A 345 -19.48 3.44 -33.46
CA ASN A 345 -20.49 4.23 -32.74
C ASN A 345 -19.98 4.77 -31.39
N TRP A 346 -18.76 4.40 -30.95
CA TRP A 346 -18.21 4.73 -29.66
C TRP A 346 -16.74 5.14 -29.75
N GLY A 347 -16.36 6.17 -29.03
CA GLY A 347 -14.97 6.63 -28.91
C GLY A 347 -14.45 6.63 -27.49
N TRP A 348 -13.16 6.37 -27.33
CA TRP A 348 -12.45 6.40 -26.06
C TRP A 348 -11.98 7.83 -25.78
N VAL A 349 -12.72 8.59 -24.95
CA VAL A 349 -12.47 10.00 -24.69
C VAL A 349 -12.05 10.28 -23.26
N ASN A 350 -11.31 11.36 -23.03
CA ASN A 350 -10.95 11.80 -21.69
C ASN A 350 -12.21 12.27 -20.95
N PHE A 351 -12.44 11.70 -19.75
CA PHE A 351 -13.52 12.14 -18.89
C PHE A 351 -13.13 13.45 -18.20
N SER A 352 -13.74 14.54 -18.58
CA SER A 352 -13.48 15.88 -18.03
C SER A 352 -14.71 16.77 -18.21
N GLU A 353 -14.74 17.90 -17.51
CA GLU A 353 -15.79 18.91 -17.68
C GLU A 353 -15.95 19.42 -19.13
N LYS A 354 -14.91 19.27 -19.94
CA LYS A 354 -14.95 19.60 -21.38
C LYS A 354 -15.96 18.78 -22.16
N LEU A 355 -16.39 17.62 -21.64
CA LEU A 355 -17.49 16.84 -22.25
C LEU A 355 -18.80 17.64 -22.32
N LYS A 356 -19.02 18.56 -21.38
CA LYS A 356 -20.18 19.46 -21.39
C LYS A 356 -20.23 20.38 -22.63
N LEU A 357 -19.06 20.65 -23.23
CA LEU A 357 -18.95 21.47 -24.44
C LEU A 357 -19.43 20.72 -25.69
N LEU A 358 -19.69 19.42 -25.60
CA LEU A 358 -20.25 18.62 -26.68
C LEU A 358 -21.80 18.71 -26.77
N GLY A 359 -22.39 19.71 -26.14
CA GLY A 359 -23.83 19.97 -26.12
C GLY A 359 -24.58 19.10 -25.10
N ASP A 360 -25.91 19.06 -25.20
CA ASP A 360 -26.78 18.41 -24.23
C ASP A 360 -26.45 16.91 -23.99
N LYS A 361 -26.03 16.20 -25.06
CA LYS A 361 -25.62 14.80 -24.95
C LYS A 361 -24.35 14.62 -24.09
N GLY A 362 -23.38 15.52 -24.25
CA GLY A 362 -22.14 15.53 -23.47
C GLY A 362 -22.37 15.92 -22.03
N ASP A 363 -23.21 16.89 -21.77
CA ASP A 363 -23.58 17.36 -20.44
C ASP A 363 -24.37 16.29 -19.66
N ASN A 364 -25.34 15.64 -20.29
CA ASN A 364 -26.09 14.53 -19.70
C ASN A 364 -25.18 13.33 -19.42
N PHE A 365 -24.32 12.94 -20.36
CA PHE A 365 -23.36 11.86 -20.15
C PHE A 365 -22.38 12.16 -19.00
N TYR A 366 -21.93 13.40 -18.90
CA TYR A 366 -21.06 13.83 -17.81
C TYR A 366 -21.78 13.74 -16.46
N LYS A 367 -23.03 14.22 -16.37
CA LYS A 367 -23.87 14.15 -15.17
C LYS A 367 -24.20 12.74 -14.73
N ASP A 368 -24.44 11.82 -15.68
CA ASP A 368 -24.75 10.42 -15.39
C ASP A 368 -23.56 9.62 -14.83
N LYS A 369 -22.35 10.11 -15.05
CA LYS A 369 -21.10 9.44 -14.60
C LYS A 369 -20.51 10.03 -13.33
N ILE A 370 -20.96 11.22 -12.91
CA ILE A 370 -20.65 11.82 -11.62
C ILE A 370 -21.66 11.37 -10.58
#